data_ff198158cad236906e3aab58b21b554d
#
_entry.id   ff198158cad236906e3aab58b21b554d
#
_cell.length_a   1.000
_cell.length_b   1.000
_cell.length_c   1.000
_cell.angle_alpha   90.00
_cell.angle_beta   90.00
_cell.angle_gamma   90.00
#
_symmetry.space_group_name_H-M   'P 1'
#
loop_
_entity.id
_entity.type
_entity.pdbx_description
1 polymer ?
#
loop_
_entity_poly.entity_id
_entity_poly.type
_entity_poly.pdbx_seq_one_letter_code
_entity_poly.pdbx_strand_id
1 'polypeptide(L)'
;MTEEEKKSIHQELRTLNSEIHERRKKAVELTAKLGETPVSQDYEFTSLDGGKVKLSEMFGENKNLFVVHNMGSKCSFCTMWADGFNGMYKYLEGRGKSGFVLMADDELETHRKFKESRGWTFQSCSARENDFSKEMGYQNAKGEVEPGLTVLEKTDDGKIRRINQDWFGPTDMYCSVWRFLELLPHENIKREF
;
A
#
# COMPACT_ATOMS: atom_id res chain seq x y z
N MET A 1 12.56 15.27 -37.33
CA MET A 1 12.93 15.85 -36.03
C MET A 1 14.43 16.11 -36.03
N THR A 2 14.84 17.34 -35.88
CA THR A 2 16.24 17.76 -35.82
C THR A 2 16.88 17.43 -34.47
N GLU A 3 18.20 17.45 -34.38
CA GLU A 3 18.92 17.27 -33.11
C GLU A 3 18.60 18.37 -32.09
N GLU A 4 18.30 19.56 -32.55
CA GLU A 4 17.94 20.71 -31.72
C GLU A 4 16.53 20.54 -31.11
N GLU A 5 15.57 20.09 -31.91
CA GLU A 5 14.23 19.70 -31.44
C GLU A 5 14.29 18.59 -30.39
N LYS A 6 15.13 17.55 -30.60
CA LYS A 6 15.33 16.48 -29.61
C LYS A 6 15.91 17.01 -28.30
N LYS A 7 16.89 17.90 -28.34
CA LYS A 7 17.46 18.54 -27.14
C LYS A 7 16.42 19.33 -26.38
N SER A 8 15.58 20.10 -27.08
CA SER A 8 14.49 20.86 -26.46
C SER A 8 13.51 19.94 -25.75
N ILE A 9 13.05 18.86 -26.39
CA ILE A 9 12.15 17.87 -25.79
C ILE A 9 12.79 17.21 -24.56
N HIS A 10 14.08 16.85 -24.64
CA HIS A 10 14.78 16.29 -23.49
C HIS A 10 14.89 17.28 -22.32
N GLN A 11 15.06 18.55 -22.60
CA GLN A 11 15.09 19.58 -21.57
C GLN A 11 13.72 19.76 -20.93
N GLU A 12 12.65 19.79 -21.71
CA GLU A 12 11.27 19.85 -21.23
C GLU A 12 10.93 18.65 -20.36
N LEU A 13 11.27 17.44 -20.80
CA LEU A 13 11.09 16.21 -20.00
C LEU A 13 11.82 16.26 -18.66
N ARG A 14 13.04 16.79 -18.60
CA ARG A 14 13.77 16.98 -17.33
C ARG A 14 13.04 17.95 -16.41
N THR A 15 12.55 19.06 -16.95
CA THR A 15 11.78 20.05 -16.19
C THR A 15 10.50 19.43 -15.62
N LEU A 16 9.71 18.76 -16.45
CA LEU A 16 8.48 18.09 -16.02
C LEU A 16 8.73 17.03 -14.93
N ASN A 17 9.78 16.22 -15.09
CA ASN A 17 10.13 15.23 -14.06
C ASN A 17 10.54 15.89 -12.73
N SER A 18 11.24 17.03 -12.77
CA SER A 18 11.57 17.80 -11.58
C SER A 18 10.32 18.35 -10.89
N GLU A 19 9.40 18.92 -11.66
CA GLU A 19 8.13 19.44 -11.14
C GLU A 19 7.28 18.32 -10.50
N ILE A 20 7.19 17.16 -11.14
CA ILE A 20 6.50 15.97 -10.60
C ILE A 20 7.13 15.58 -9.26
N HIS A 21 8.46 15.55 -9.18
CA HIS A 21 9.17 15.23 -7.93
C HIS A 21 8.83 16.21 -6.81
N GLU A 22 8.88 17.51 -7.06
CA GLU A 22 8.56 18.54 -6.06
C GLU A 22 7.08 18.47 -5.62
N ARG A 23 6.15 18.22 -6.55
CA ARG A 23 4.73 18.05 -6.23
C ARG A 23 4.48 16.84 -5.36
N ARG A 24 5.16 15.71 -5.62
CA ARG A 24 5.10 14.49 -4.79
C ARG A 24 5.63 14.74 -3.38
N LYS A 25 6.76 15.40 -3.26
CA LYS A 25 7.33 15.81 -1.96
C LYS A 25 6.32 16.65 -1.17
N LYS A 26 5.70 17.62 -1.85
CA LYS A 26 4.67 18.44 -1.23
C LYS A 26 3.45 17.63 -0.79
N ALA A 27 3.01 16.64 -1.57
CA ALA A 27 1.91 15.76 -1.18
C ALA A 27 2.24 14.98 0.11
N VAL A 28 3.44 14.40 0.22
CA VAL A 28 3.90 13.71 1.44
C VAL A 28 3.91 14.67 2.65
N GLU A 29 4.41 15.89 2.49
CA GLU A 29 4.38 16.91 3.55
C GLU A 29 2.95 17.27 4.00
N LEU A 30 2.00 17.32 3.05
CA LEU A 30 0.60 17.61 3.36
C LEU A 30 -0.07 16.41 4.08
N THR A 31 0.21 15.20 3.66
CA THR A 31 -0.29 13.99 4.33
C THR A 31 0.22 13.92 5.78
N ALA A 32 1.48 14.22 6.01
CA ALA A 32 2.04 14.27 7.36
C ALA A 32 1.35 15.35 8.25
N LYS A 33 0.88 16.45 7.65
CA LYS A 33 0.13 17.50 8.38
C LYS A 33 -1.29 17.10 8.81
N LEU A 34 -1.85 16.02 8.27
CA LEU A 34 -3.12 15.47 8.75
C LEU A 34 -3.03 14.95 10.19
N GLY A 35 -1.81 14.89 10.70
CA GLY A 35 -1.52 14.62 12.09
C GLY A 35 -1.55 13.14 12.45
N GLU A 36 -0.99 12.89 13.61
CA GLU A 36 -0.96 11.55 14.19
C GLU A 36 -2.32 11.21 14.78
N THR A 37 -2.82 10.03 14.46
CA THR A 37 -4.08 9.52 14.98
C THR A 37 -3.79 8.31 15.85
N PRO A 38 -4.08 8.34 17.16
CA PRO A 38 -3.97 7.16 18.00
C PRO A 38 -4.85 6.02 17.47
N VAL A 39 -4.34 4.80 17.49
CA VAL A 39 -5.15 3.60 17.27
C VAL A 39 -5.89 3.29 18.56
N SER A 40 -7.21 3.10 18.49
CA SER A 40 -8.08 3.06 19.69
C SER A 40 -7.81 1.86 20.60
N GLN A 41 -7.28 0.77 20.04
CA GLN A 41 -7.00 -0.47 20.77
C GLN A 41 -5.93 -1.32 20.05
N ASP A 42 -5.36 -2.28 20.75
CA ASP A 42 -4.48 -3.29 20.15
C ASP A 42 -5.32 -4.38 19.48
N TYR A 43 -5.73 -4.13 18.23
CA TYR A 43 -6.60 -5.01 17.46
C TYR A 43 -6.03 -6.42 17.34
N GLU A 44 -6.91 -7.42 17.45
CA GLU A 44 -6.61 -8.83 17.20
C GLU A 44 -7.08 -9.24 15.80
N PHE A 45 -6.27 -10.00 15.11
CA PHE A 45 -6.53 -10.55 13.78
C PHE A 45 -6.30 -12.06 13.79
N THR A 46 -6.92 -12.75 12.83
CA THR A 46 -6.57 -14.14 12.56
C THR A 46 -5.55 -14.20 11.43
N SER A 47 -4.38 -14.74 11.72
CA SER A 47 -3.35 -15.02 10.73
C SER A 47 -3.78 -16.19 9.82
N LEU A 48 -3.12 -16.33 8.64
CA LEU A 48 -3.55 -17.32 7.66
C LEU A 48 -3.32 -18.78 8.09
N ASP A 49 -2.53 -19.02 9.12
CA ASP A 49 -2.37 -20.33 9.79
C ASP A 49 -3.43 -20.62 10.85
N GLY A 50 -4.36 -19.68 11.09
CA GLY A 50 -5.45 -19.78 12.05
C GLY A 50 -5.10 -19.31 13.45
N GLY A 51 -3.88 -18.88 13.71
CA GLY A 51 -3.46 -18.31 14.99
C GLY A 51 -3.98 -16.89 15.18
N LYS A 52 -4.14 -16.45 16.43
CA LYS A 52 -4.45 -15.06 16.75
C LYS A 52 -3.16 -14.25 16.83
N VAL A 53 -3.18 -13.03 16.28
CA VAL A 53 -2.07 -12.10 16.28
C VAL A 53 -2.57 -10.69 16.57
N LYS A 54 -1.93 -10.00 17.50
CA LYS A 54 -2.24 -8.61 17.82
C LYS A 54 -1.52 -7.65 16.86
N LEU A 55 -2.11 -6.49 16.66
CA LEU A 55 -1.50 -5.44 15.86
C LEU A 55 -0.09 -5.09 16.36
N SER A 56 0.09 -5.02 17.68
CA SER A 56 1.40 -4.76 18.32
C SER A 56 2.46 -5.80 18.01
N GLU A 57 2.07 -7.04 17.77
CA GLU A 57 2.97 -8.17 17.45
C GLU A 57 3.41 -8.14 15.99
N MET A 58 2.59 -7.58 15.07
CA MET A 58 2.89 -7.47 13.65
C MET A 58 4.09 -6.56 13.35
N PHE A 59 4.44 -5.67 14.27
CA PHE A 59 5.65 -4.84 14.17
C PHE A 59 6.94 -5.67 14.29
N GLY A 60 6.89 -6.86 14.92
CA GLY A 60 8.09 -7.57 15.31
C GLY A 60 8.98 -6.67 16.17
N GLU A 61 10.27 -6.60 15.83
CA GLU A 61 11.24 -5.71 16.49
C GLU A 61 11.27 -4.27 15.93
N ASN A 62 10.42 -3.99 14.92
CA ASN A 62 10.43 -2.70 14.25
C ASN A 62 9.58 -1.67 14.99
N LYS A 63 9.97 -0.40 14.85
CA LYS A 63 9.21 0.74 15.37
C LYS A 63 8.02 1.09 14.46
N ASN A 64 8.13 0.85 13.16
CA ASN A 64 7.12 1.18 12.17
C ASN A 64 6.52 -0.07 11.53
N LEU A 65 5.27 0.05 11.07
CA LEU A 65 4.56 -1.00 10.34
C LEU A 65 3.81 -0.40 9.16
N PHE A 66 4.05 -0.94 7.97
CA PHE A 66 3.23 -0.69 6.78
C PHE A 66 2.07 -1.68 6.75
N VAL A 67 0.85 -1.18 6.74
CA VAL A 67 -0.37 -1.97 6.63
C VAL A 67 -1.05 -1.67 5.30
N VAL A 68 -1.09 -2.64 4.41
CA VAL A 68 -1.82 -2.55 3.14
C VAL A 68 -3.26 -2.99 3.36
N HIS A 69 -4.22 -2.12 3.02
CA HIS A 69 -5.65 -2.45 2.95
C HIS A 69 -5.95 -2.93 1.53
N ASN A 70 -6.53 -4.14 1.42
CA ASN A 70 -6.73 -4.84 0.15
C ASN A 70 -8.16 -5.33 0.04
N MET A 71 -8.81 -5.07 -1.09
CA MET A 71 -10.21 -5.42 -1.35
C MET A 71 -10.44 -6.94 -1.55
N GLY A 72 -9.37 -7.74 -1.46
CA GLY A 72 -9.42 -9.19 -1.60
C GLY A 72 -9.17 -9.70 -3.02
N SER A 73 -9.28 -11.02 -3.16
CA SER A 73 -8.94 -11.78 -4.36
C SER A 73 -9.78 -11.46 -5.60
N LYS A 74 -10.94 -10.83 -5.42
CA LYS A 74 -11.82 -10.40 -6.53
C LYS A 74 -11.34 -9.12 -7.23
N CYS A 75 -10.45 -8.37 -6.61
CA CYS A 75 -9.91 -7.13 -7.15
C CYS A 75 -8.60 -7.40 -7.92
N SER A 76 -8.65 -7.34 -9.25
CA SER A 76 -7.47 -7.55 -10.11
C SER A 76 -6.39 -6.49 -9.89
N PHE A 77 -6.76 -5.25 -9.61
CA PHE A 77 -5.81 -4.18 -9.29
C PHE A 77 -5.12 -4.42 -7.95
N CYS A 78 -5.88 -4.83 -6.93
CA CYS A 78 -5.31 -5.19 -5.64
C CYS A 78 -4.32 -6.35 -5.75
N THR A 79 -4.59 -7.31 -6.64
CA THR A 79 -3.67 -8.40 -6.96
C THR A 79 -2.39 -7.88 -7.60
N MET A 80 -2.48 -6.96 -8.56
CA MET A 80 -1.34 -6.36 -9.24
C MET A 80 -0.44 -5.58 -8.29
N TRP A 81 -1.00 -4.79 -7.35
CA TRP A 81 -0.22 -4.14 -6.30
C TRP A 81 0.47 -5.16 -5.40
N ALA A 82 -0.26 -6.17 -4.93
CA ALA A 82 0.27 -7.18 -4.02
C ALA A 82 1.40 -8.00 -4.65
N ASP A 83 1.30 -8.35 -5.95
CA ASP A 83 2.39 -8.98 -6.70
C ASP A 83 3.65 -8.09 -6.71
N GLY A 84 3.48 -6.78 -6.93
CA GLY A 84 4.58 -5.81 -6.85
C GLY A 84 5.18 -5.73 -5.44
N PHE A 85 4.34 -5.69 -4.42
CA PHE A 85 4.80 -5.66 -3.02
C PHE A 85 5.58 -6.90 -2.64
N ASN A 86 5.24 -8.07 -3.19
CA ASN A 86 5.99 -9.30 -2.93
C ASN A 86 7.46 -9.22 -3.35
N GLY A 87 7.77 -8.43 -4.38
CA GLY A 87 9.13 -8.18 -4.81
C GLY A 87 9.90 -7.14 -3.97
N MET A 88 9.19 -6.26 -3.23
CA MET A 88 9.82 -5.09 -2.61
C MET A 88 9.74 -5.03 -1.07
N TYR A 89 8.78 -5.71 -0.42
CA TYR A 89 8.55 -5.54 1.02
C TYR A 89 9.79 -5.80 1.89
N LYS A 90 10.65 -6.75 1.49
CA LYS A 90 11.93 -7.04 2.18
C LYS A 90 12.89 -5.85 2.22
N TYR A 91 12.77 -4.92 1.25
CA TYR A 91 13.55 -3.68 1.28
C TYR A 91 13.00 -2.69 2.30
N LEU A 92 11.66 -2.69 2.54
CA LEU A 92 11.06 -1.90 3.62
C LEU A 92 11.51 -2.44 4.99
N GLU A 93 11.52 -3.76 5.16
CA GLU A 93 12.03 -4.40 6.38
C GLU A 93 13.52 -4.12 6.59
N GLY A 94 14.36 -4.35 5.58
CA GLY A 94 15.79 -4.22 5.69
C GLY A 94 16.29 -2.77 5.76
N ARG A 95 15.85 -1.90 4.86
CA ARG A 95 16.30 -0.50 4.78
C ARG A 95 15.46 0.44 5.62
N GLY A 96 14.13 0.20 5.65
CA GLY A 96 13.17 1.02 6.37
C GLY A 96 13.04 0.65 7.84
N LYS A 97 13.58 -0.51 8.26
CA LYS A 97 13.40 -1.08 9.59
C LYS A 97 11.93 -1.03 10.00
N SER A 98 11.07 -1.49 9.11
CA SER A 98 9.61 -1.42 9.24
C SER A 98 9.01 -2.77 8.95
N GLY A 99 8.04 -3.22 9.75
CA GLY A 99 7.22 -4.38 9.43
C GLY A 99 6.36 -4.11 8.19
N PHE A 100 5.88 -5.17 7.56
CA PHE A 100 4.95 -5.10 6.43
C PHE A 100 3.88 -6.18 6.57
N VAL A 101 2.60 -5.79 6.45
CA VAL A 101 1.47 -6.71 6.48
C VAL A 101 0.42 -6.30 5.45
N LEU A 102 -0.20 -7.28 4.79
CA LEU A 102 -1.35 -7.07 3.92
C LEU A 102 -2.61 -7.63 4.60
N MET A 103 -3.63 -6.80 4.74
CA MET A 103 -4.94 -7.15 5.28
C MET A 103 -5.95 -7.20 4.13
N ALA A 104 -6.48 -8.39 3.82
CA ALA A 104 -7.39 -8.59 2.71
C ALA A 104 -8.84 -8.74 3.17
N ASP A 105 -9.78 -8.18 2.39
CA ASP A 105 -11.23 -8.36 2.59
C ASP A 105 -11.72 -9.69 1.99
N ASP A 106 -11.06 -10.77 2.38
CA ASP A 106 -11.43 -12.14 2.02
C ASP A 106 -11.70 -12.98 3.27
N GLU A 107 -12.53 -14.00 3.14
CA GLU A 107 -12.58 -15.09 4.11
C GLU A 107 -11.19 -15.73 4.23
N LEU A 108 -10.81 -16.12 5.45
CA LEU A 108 -9.46 -16.59 5.78
C LEU A 108 -8.94 -17.68 4.83
N GLU A 109 -9.75 -18.70 4.57
CA GLU A 109 -9.37 -19.82 3.69
C GLU A 109 -9.22 -19.39 2.22
N THR A 110 -10.06 -18.47 1.75
CA THR A 110 -9.96 -17.89 0.41
C THR A 110 -8.67 -17.11 0.27
N HIS A 111 -8.37 -16.26 1.25
CA HIS A 111 -7.15 -15.45 1.26
C HIS A 111 -5.89 -16.33 1.32
N ARG A 112 -5.89 -17.37 2.17
CA ARG A 112 -4.78 -18.32 2.28
C ARG A 112 -4.46 -18.97 0.93
N LYS A 113 -5.48 -19.59 0.29
CA LYS A 113 -5.32 -20.23 -1.02
C LYS A 113 -4.87 -19.26 -2.10
N PHE A 114 -5.41 -18.04 -2.10
CA PHE A 114 -5.05 -17.03 -3.07
C PHE A 114 -3.60 -16.59 -2.89
N LYS A 115 -3.17 -16.28 -1.67
CA LYS A 115 -1.78 -15.96 -1.34
C LYS A 115 -0.82 -17.06 -1.78
N GLU A 116 -1.13 -18.32 -1.49
CA GLU A 116 -0.35 -19.49 -1.91
C GLU A 116 -0.24 -19.58 -3.43
N SER A 117 -1.36 -19.42 -4.14
CA SER A 117 -1.39 -19.47 -5.61
C SER A 117 -0.57 -18.35 -6.28
N ARG A 118 -0.41 -17.21 -5.60
CA ARG A 118 0.40 -16.08 -6.06
C ARG A 118 1.85 -16.13 -5.60
N GLY A 119 2.19 -17.04 -4.69
CA GLY A 119 3.52 -17.12 -4.10
C GLY A 119 3.90 -15.91 -3.24
N TRP A 120 2.92 -15.22 -2.64
CA TRP A 120 3.19 -14.09 -1.75
C TRP A 120 3.82 -14.56 -0.44
N THR A 121 4.92 -13.92 -0.04
CA THR A 121 5.70 -14.32 1.14
C THR A 121 5.59 -13.35 2.32
N PHE A 122 5.02 -12.16 2.13
CA PHE A 122 4.78 -11.18 3.18
C PHE A 122 3.73 -11.67 4.20
N GLN A 123 3.76 -11.09 5.40
CA GLN A 123 2.74 -11.33 6.42
C GLN A 123 1.36 -10.88 5.94
N SER A 124 0.32 -11.66 6.26
CA SER A 124 -1.02 -11.37 5.80
C SER A 124 -2.08 -11.88 6.77
N CYS A 125 -3.21 -11.18 6.87
CA CYS A 125 -4.36 -11.56 7.68
C CYS A 125 -5.68 -11.13 7.03
N SER A 126 -6.81 -11.60 7.56
CA SER A 126 -8.13 -11.13 7.16
C SER A 126 -8.44 -9.77 7.79
N ALA A 127 -9.04 -8.87 7.01
CA ALA A 127 -9.52 -7.56 7.49
C ALA A 127 -10.94 -7.60 8.06
N ARG A 128 -11.64 -8.75 7.96
CA ARG A 128 -13.09 -8.85 8.23
C ARG A 128 -13.46 -8.97 9.69
N GLU A 129 -12.51 -9.22 10.58
CA GLU A 129 -12.80 -9.65 11.95
C GLU A 129 -12.96 -8.50 12.93
N ASN A 130 -12.64 -7.26 12.52
CA ASN A 130 -12.69 -6.09 13.38
C ASN A 130 -12.83 -4.78 12.60
N ASP A 131 -13.00 -3.68 13.31
CA ASP A 131 -13.20 -2.34 12.73
C ASP A 131 -11.90 -1.60 12.38
N PHE A 132 -10.74 -2.26 12.34
CA PHE A 132 -9.44 -1.60 12.11
C PHE A 132 -9.40 -0.84 10.78
N SER A 133 -9.80 -1.47 9.67
CA SER A 133 -9.82 -0.80 8.35
C SER A 133 -10.75 0.41 8.32
N LYS A 134 -11.86 0.35 9.05
CA LYS A 134 -12.81 1.45 9.23
C LYS A 134 -12.19 2.59 10.04
N GLU A 135 -11.56 2.29 11.17
CA GLU A 135 -10.88 3.28 11.99
C GLU A 135 -9.75 3.97 11.22
N MET A 136 -9.02 3.24 10.39
CA MET A 136 -7.97 3.80 9.53
C MET A 136 -8.51 4.58 8.32
N GLY A 137 -9.82 4.57 8.06
CA GLY A 137 -10.46 5.31 6.96
C GLY A 137 -10.49 4.55 5.63
N TYR A 138 -10.29 3.24 5.65
CA TYR A 138 -10.30 2.37 4.46
C TYR A 138 -11.53 1.47 4.40
N GLN A 139 -12.68 2.01 4.78
CA GLN A 139 -13.96 1.33 4.58
C GLN A 139 -14.99 2.33 4.05
N ASN A 140 -15.66 1.98 2.95
CA ASN A 140 -16.70 2.81 2.35
C ASN A 140 -18.03 2.73 3.13
N ALA A 141 -19.02 3.52 2.71
CA ALA A 141 -20.33 3.56 3.36
C ALA A 141 -21.12 2.22 3.29
N LYS A 142 -20.71 1.28 2.43
CA LYS A 142 -21.29 -0.06 2.33
C LYS A 142 -20.60 -1.08 3.22
N GLY A 143 -19.54 -0.68 3.93
CA GLY A 143 -18.73 -1.58 4.75
C GLY A 143 -17.66 -2.36 3.98
N GLU A 144 -17.42 -2.04 2.69
CA GLU A 144 -16.40 -2.68 1.87
C GLU A 144 -15.06 -2.00 2.09
N VAL A 145 -13.99 -2.79 2.13
CA VAL A 145 -12.62 -2.27 2.28
C VAL A 145 -12.21 -1.54 1.00
N GLU A 146 -11.60 -0.35 1.15
CA GLU A 146 -10.99 0.42 0.08
C GLU A 146 -9.47 0.22 0.06
N PRO A 147 -8.82 0.27 -1.13
CA PRO A 147 -7.40 -0.04 -1.24
C PRO A 147 -6.53 1.14 -0.82
N GLY A 148 -5.51 0.85 -0.02
CA GLY A 148 -4.57 1.88 0.41
C GLY A 148 -3.53 1.39 1.40
N LEU A 149 -2.84 2.34 2.01
CA LEU A 149 -1.71 2.11 2.89
C LEU A 149 -1.83 2.97 4.15
N THR A 150 -1.71 2.33 5.30
CA THR A 150 -1.51 2.99 6.60
C THR A 150 -0.08 2.77 7.05
N VAL A 151 0.57 3.82 7.54
CA VAL A 151 1.86 3.71 8.22
C VAL A 151 1.64 3.93 9.71
N LEU A 152 1.96 2.92 10.50
CA LEU A 152 1.84 2.93 11.95
C LEU A 152 3.20 3.08 12.60
N GLU A 153 3.22 3.69 13.77
CA GLU A 153 4.36 3.74 14.68
C GLU A 153 3.95 3.17 16.05
N LYS A 154 4.83 2.36 16.62
CA LYS A 154 4.74 1.93 18.01
C LYS A 154 5.68 2.81 18.85
N THR A 155 5.10 3.53 19.81
CA THR A 155 5.83 4.42 20.70
C THR A 155 6.54 3.63 21.81
N ASP A 156 7.48 4.26 22.49
CA ASP A 156 8.29 3.61 23.55
C ASP A 156 7.43 3.16 24.75
N ASP A 157 6.26 3.79 24.97
CA ASP A 157 5.27 3.36 25.98
C ASP A 157 4.29 2.29 25.45
N GLY A 158 4.55 1.74 24.26
CA GLY A 158 3.79 0.64 23.66
C GLY A 158 2.49 1.03 22.96
N LYS A 159 2.14 2.32 22.91
CA LYS A 159 0.98 2.78 22.15
C LYS A 159 1.23 2.76 20.66
N ILE A 160 0.16 2.56 19.90
CA ILE A 160 0.20 2.56 18.44
C ILE A 160 -0.51 3.80 17.92
N ARG A 161 0.07 4.45 16.92
CA ARG A 161 -0.52 5.59 16.24
C ARG A 161 -0.31 5.51 14.73
N ARG A 162 -1.26 6.00 13.95
CA ARG A 162 -1.07 6.23 12.53
C ARG A 162 -0.24 7.51 12.37
N ILE A 163 0.85 7.43 11.64
CA ILE A 163 1.73 8.56 11.34
C ILE A 163 1.63 9.02 9.89
N ASN A 164 1.13 8.16 9.00
CA ASN A 164 0.90 8.51 7.60
C ASN A 164 -0.11 7.56 6.94
N GLN A 165 -0.63 7.95 5.77
CA GLN A 165 -1.56 7.13 4.98
C GLN A 165 -1.50 7.53 3.51
N ASP A 166 -1.93 6.62 2.62
CA ASP A 166 -2.13 6.93 1.21
C ASP A 166 -3.16 5.98 0.60
N TRP A 167 -3.84 6.41 -0.46
CA TRP A 167 -4.80 5.59 -1.20
C TRP A 167 -4.17 5.04 -2.46
N PHE A 168 -4.58 3.83 -2.85
CA PHE A 168 -4.18 3.25 -4.12
C PHE A 168 -5.23 3.55 -5.18
N GLY A 169 -4.77 3.80 -6.37
CA GLY A 169 -5.62 4.07 -7.52
C GLY A 169 -4.83 3.98 -8.83
N PRO A 170 -5.53 4.03 -9.95
CA PRO A 170 -4.88 4.05 -11.26
C PRO A 170 -3.83 5.15 -11.35
N THR A 171 -2.66 4.81 -11.89
CA THR A 171 -1.51 5.74 -12.04
C THR A 171 -0.79 6.12 -10.74
N ASP A 172 -1.08 5.47 -9.62
CA ASP A 172 -0.34 5.67 -8.39
C ASP A 172 1.14 5.25 -8.52
N MET A 173 1.90 5.52 -7.48
CA MET A 173 3.35 5.22 -7.44
C MET A 173 3.67 3.83 -6.88
N TYR A 174 2.66 3.11 -6.39
CA TYR A 174 2.85 1.84 -5.70
C TYR A 174 2.92 0.65 -6.67
N CYS A 175 2.46 0.85 -7.91
CA CYS A 175 2.53 -0.15 -8.96
C CYS A 175 3.31 0.37 -10.18
N SER A 176 4.49 -0.16 -10.41
CA SER A 176 5.33 0.21 -11.55
C SER A 176 4.71 -0.12 -12.90
N VAL A 177 3.74 -1.05 -12.96
CA VAL A 177 3.05 -1.44 -14.20
C VAL A 177 2.37 -0.24 -14.86
N TRP A 178 1.82 0.70 -14.09
CA TRP A 178 1.21 1.93 -14.64
C TRP A 178 2.17 2.68 -15.56
N ARG A 179 3.40 2.88 -15.10
CA ARG A 179 4.40 3.59 -15.90
C ARG A 179 4.79 2.86 -17.18
N PHE A 180 4.86 1.53 -17.15
CA PHE A 180 5.12 0.74 -18.35
C PHE A 180 3.97 0.86 -19.35
N LEU A 181 2.74 0.79 -18.88
CA LEU A 181 1.55 0.94 -19.74
C LEU A 181 1.47 2.32 -20.38
N GLU A 182 1.82 3.39 -19.65
CA GLU A 182 1.86 4.76 -20.19
C GLU A 182 2.82 4.94 -21.38
N LEU A 183 3.85 4.10 -21.50
CA LEU A 183 4.82 4.14 -22.58
C LEU A 183 4.37 3.39 -23.83
N LEU A 184 3.27 2.62 -23.75
CA LEU A 184 2.71 1.93 -24.91
C LEU A 184 1.86 2.89 -25.76
N PRO A 185 1.70 2.64 -27.08
CA PRO A 185 0.74 3.36 -27.89
C PRO A 185 -0.66 3.32 -27.28
N HIS A 186 -1.35 4.47 -27.24
CA HIS A 186 -2.63 4.64 -26.54
C HIS A 186 -3.74 3.68 -26.99
N GLU A 187 -3.70 3.21 -28.22
CA GLU A 187 -4.61 2.21 -28.82
C GLU A 187 -4.53 0.82 -28.18
N ASN A 188 -3.41 0.52 -27.47
CA ASN A 188 -3.15 -0.77 -26.84
C ASN A 188 -3.47 -0.80 -25.34
N ILE A 189 -3.87 0.32 -24.76
CA ILE A 189 -4.16 0.40 -23.33
C ILE A 189 -5.66 0.24 -23.09
N LYS A 190 -6.09 -0.96 -22.68
CA LYS A 190 -7.42 -1.10 -22.08
C LYS A 190 -7.39 -0.42 -20.71
N ARG A 191 -7.92 0.81 -20.65
CA ARG A 191 -8.09 1.61 -19.44
C ARG A 191 -9.44 1.35 -18.76
N GLU A 192 -9.99 0.17 -18.92
CA GLU A 192 -11.19 -0.23 -18.18
C GLU A 192 -10.79 -0.52 -16.73
N PHE A 193 -11.16 0.40 -15.86
CA PHE A 193 -11.01 0.35 -14.42
C PHE A 193 -12.28 -0.17 -13.76
#